data_e373a2d279aa84bd80bd21b3fec3d915
#
_entry.id   e373a2d279aa84bd80bd21b3fec3d915
#
_cell.length_a   1.000
_cell.length_b   1.000
_cell.length_c   1.000
_cell.angle_alpha   90.00
_cell.angle_beta   90.00
_cell.angle_gamma   90.00
#
_symmetry.space_group_name_H-M   'P 1'
#
loop_
_entity.id
_entity.type
_entity.pdbx_description
1 polymer ?
#
loop_
_entity_poly.entity_id
_entity_poly.type
_entity_poly.pdbx_seq_one_letter_code
_entity_poly.pdbx_strand_id
1 'polypeptide(L)'
;MGPGTNRVKSGSRSTWWIAATAVAAFGCHPTDREIDSFLQEREASVSSADYIVQPPDSLDISSAQAAEIEGEKQVVRQDGKITLRLLGEVKVAGMTPSEIGQKLEMLLAKYYVDPKVNVRINTSQSKRYYVFGDNTVLRQGPYEYTGRDTLLNALAIAQPNHQAWKSQIKLIRPSPDCDRRHAITIDAERMIEHGKTEQNVLLQEGDIIWVPPTPLAWLGMRLGEVLYPVNGITQAYNTPVVIKTSTTTYQNLNNTGNGQ
;
A
#
# COMPACT_ATOMS: atom_id res chain seq x y z
N MET A 1 51.42 -58.70 51.92
CA MET A 1 50.34 -58.33 52.87
C MET A 1 49.26 -57.64 52.06
N GLY A 2 48.20 -58.36 51.81
CA GLY A 2 46.95 -57.84 51.18
C GLY A 2 46.05 -57.31 52.28
N PRO A 3 44.75 -57.23 52.11
CA PRO A 3 43.87 -56.82 50.98
C PRO A 3 42.82 -55.81 51.46
N GLY A 4 42.00 -55.35 50.57
CA GLY A 4 40.83 -54.57 50.94
C GLY A 4 39.95 -54.23 49.78
N THR A 5 39.17 -55.23 49.39
CA THR A 5 37.98 -55.06 48.50
C THR A 5 36.88 -54.30 49.19
N ASN A 6 36.35 -53.28 48.58
CA ASN A 6 34.95 -52.87 48.84
C ASN A 6 34.27 -52.49 47.55
N ARG A 7 33.36 -53.37 47.20
CA ARG A 7 32.35 -53.30 46.20
C ARG A 7 31.24 -52.37 46.68
N VAL A 8 30.96 -51.29 45.99
CA VAL A 8 29.73 -50.51 46.17
C VAL A 8 28.94 -50.49 44.86
N LYS A 9 27.67 -50.77 45.05
CA LYS A 9 26.62 -51.11 44.08
C LYS A 9 26.32 -50.03 43.09
N SER A 10 26.01 -50.50 41.88
CA SER A 10 25.34 -49.83 40.80
C SER A 10 24.06 -49.08 41.24
N GLY A 11 23.99 -47.80 40.93
CA GLY A 11 22.79 -47.01 40.89
C GLY A 11 22.58 -46.52 39.47
N SER A 12 21.71 -47.21 38.77
CA SER A 12 21.16 -46.80 37.47
C SER A 12 20.44 -45.44 37.61
N ARG A 13 21.05 -44.39 37.14
CA ARG A 13 20.35 -43.09 36.92
C ARG A 13 20.28 -42.88 35.41
N SER A 14 19.11 -43.18 34.89
CA SER A 14 18.67 -42.82 33.54
C SER A 14 18.69 -41.29 33.39
N THR A 15 19.77 -40.76 32.84
CA THR A 15 19.87 -39.40 32.40
C THR A 15 19.12 -39.31 31.05
N TRP A 16 17.96 -38.70 31.11
CA TRP A 16 17.25 -38.26 29.93
C TRP A 16 18.02 -37.10 29.28
N TRP A 17 18.68 -37.40 28.20
CA TRP A 17 19.26 -36.42 27.34
C TRP A 17 18.09 -35.80 26.53
N ILE A 18 17.62 -34.63 26.96
CA ILE A 18 16.83 -33.76 26.14
C ILE A 18 17.76 -33.17 25.09
N ALA A 19 17.75 -33.76 23.91
CA ALA A 19 18.40 -33.17 22.75
C ALA A 19 17.60 -31.93 22.36
N ALA A 20 18.04 -30.77 22.83
CA ALA A 20 17.58 -29.48 22.34
C ALA A 20 18.14 -29.34 20.91
N THR A 21 17.37 -29.74 19.91
CA THR A 21 17.61 -29.40 18.52
C THR A 21 17.43 -27.90 18.37
N ALA A 22 18.53 -27.15 18.42
CA ALA A 22 18.58 -25.77 17.99
C ALA A 22 18.32 -25.75 16.46
N VAL A 23 17.09 -25.46 16.10
CA VAL A 23 16.76 -25.11 14.72
C VAL A 23 17.40 -23.74 14.47
N ALA A 24 18.60 -23.76 13.89
CA ALA A 24 19.21 -22.57 13.32
C ALA A 24 18.33 -22.17 12.13
N ALA A 25 17.39 -21.27 12.36
CA ALA A 25 16.72 -20.55 11.30
C ALA A 25 17.77 -19.68 10.59
N PHE A 26 18.37 -20.21 9.54
CA PHE A 26 19.06 -19.40 8.56
C PHE A 26 18.01 -18.52 7.89
N GLY A 27 17.74 -17.37 8.49
CA GLY A 27 17.05 -16.28 7.83
C GLY A 27 17.94 -15.88 6.64
N CYS A 28 17.48 -16.11 5.43
CA CYS A 28 18.05 -15.48 4.25
C CYS A 28 17.89 -13.97 4.44
N HIS A 29 18.92 -13.31 4.97
CA HIS A 29 19.02 -11.86 4.85
C HIS A 29 19.28 -11.55 3.37
N PRO A 30 18.54 -10.63 2.77
CA PRO A 30 18.86 -10.17 1.41
C PRO A 30 20.31 -9.69 1.41
N THR A 31 21.05 -10.13 0.43
CA THR A 31 22.46 -9.76 0.27
C THR A 31 22.50 -8.25 0.00
N ASP A 32 23.43 -7.53 0.63
CA ASP A 32 23.60 -6.08 0.47
C ASP A 32 23.59 -5.62 -1.01
N ARG A 33 24.05 -6.48 -1.92
CA ARG A 33 24.02 -6.24 -3.38
C ARG A 33 22.62 -6.12 -3.98
N GLU A 34 21.62 -6.85 -3.45
CA GLU A 34 20.24 -6.72 -3.93
C GLU A 34 19.63 -5.39 -3.47
N ILE A 35 19.99 -4.96 -2.26
CA ILE A 35 19.58 -3.67 -1.72
C ILE A 35 20.23 -2.55 -2.51
N ASP A 36 21.52 -2.65 -2.83
CA ASP A 36 22.26 -1.66 -3.62
C ASP A 36 21.65 -1.43 -5.00
N SER A 37 21.15 -2.47 -5.68
CA SER A 37 20.49 -2.31 -6.97
C SER A 37 19.20 -1.48 -6.89
N PHE A 38 18.47 -1.59 -5.78
CA PHE A 38 17.28 -0.77 -5.51
C PHE A 38 17.63 0.66 -5.07
N LEU A 39 18.77 0.84 -4.42
CA LEU A 39 19.23 2.16 -3.94
C LEU A 39 19.85 3.01 -5.04
N GLN A 40 20.50 2.41 -6.02
CA GLN A 40 21.11 3.14 -7.14
C GLN A 40 20.11 3.97 -7.95
N GLU A 41 18.85 3.54 -7.99
CA GLU A 41 17.77 4.28 -8.65
C GLU A 41 17.32 5.52 -7.85
N ARG A 42 17.77 5.69 -6.61
CA ARG A 42 17.39 6.82 -5.75
C ARG A 42 17.90 8.17 -6.27
N GLU A 43 18.99 8.17 -7.04
CA GLU A 43 19.59 9.38 -7.61
C GLU A 43 19.10 9.67 -9.02
N ALA A 44 18.30 8.80 -9.63
CA ALA A 44 17.69 9.10 -10.91
C ALA A 44 16.85 10.37 -10.74
N SER A 45 17.34 11.47 -11.27
CA SER A 45 16.62 12.73 -11.31
C SER A 45 15.34 12.51 -12.12
N VAL A 46 14.21 12.40 -11.43
CA VAL A 46 12.92 12.37 -12.11
C VAL A 46 12.74 13.75 -12.73
N SER A 47 13.15 13.87 -13.96
CA SER A 47 12.87 15.04 -14.79
C SER A 47 11.43 14.92 -15.27
N SER A 48 10.68 16.02 -15.21
CA SER A 48 9.38 16.09 -15.89
C SER A 48 9.48 15.83 -17.40
N ALA A 49 10.71 15.86 -17.93
CA ALA A 49 11.03 15.52 -19.32
C ALA A 49 10.84 14.01 -19.61
N ASP A 50 10.92 13.16 -18.60
CA ASP A 50 10.83 11.70 -18.78
C ASP A 50 9.42 11.15 -18.52
N TYR A 51 8.49 11.99 -18.05
CA TYR A 51 7.13 11.56 -17.80
C TYR A 51 6.34 11.43 -19.10
N ILE A 52 5.86 10.24 -19.39
CA ILE A 52 4.99 9.96 -20.55
C ILE A 52 3.54 10.00 -20.08
N VAL A 53 2.77 10.90 -20.67
CA VAL A 53 1.34 11.11 -20.40
C VAL A 53 0.52 9.92 -20.91
N GLN A 54 -0.39 9.42 -20.07
CA GLN A 54 -1.30 8.31 -20.37
C GLN A 54 -2.72 8.57 -19.84
N PRO A 55 -3.74 7.94 -20.38
CA PRO A 55 -5.07 7.96 -19.77
C PRO A 55 -5.04 7.31 -18.36
N PRO A 56 -5.72 7.83 -17.35
CA PRO A 56 -6.54 9.05 -17.30
C PRO A 56 -5.84 10.26 -16.63
N ASP A 57 -4.61 10.59 -17.00
CA ASP A 57 -3.88 11.73 -16.44
C ASP A 57 -4.63 13.05 -16.64
N SER A 58 -4.47 13.99 -15.71
CA SER A 58 -5.01 15.33 -15.81
C SER A 58 -3.90 16.33 -16.11
N LEU A 59 -4.08 17.09 -17.17
CA LEU A 59 -3.17 18.12 -17.63
C LEU A 59 -3.73 19.51 -17.32
N ASP A 60 -2.86 20.41 -16.89
CA ASP A 60 -3.14 21.84 -16.73
C ASP A 60 -2.40 22.58 -17.84
N ILE A 61 -3.14 23.23 -18.73
CA ILE A 61 -2.63 23.87 -19.93
C ILE A 61 -2.82 25.38 -19.79
N SER A 62 -1.74 26.13 -19.95
CA SER A 62 -1.77 27.59 -19.85
C SER A 62 -1.02 28.25 -20.99
N SER A 63 -1.55 29.39 -21.47
CA SER A 63 -0.91 30.22 -22.49
C SER A 63 -1.28 31.68 -22.29
N ALA A 64 -0.28 32.53 -22.12
CA ALA A 64 -0.51 33.97 -21.97
C ALA A 64 -1.07 34.64 -23.24
N GLN A 65 -0.87 34.06 -24.42
CA GLN A 65 -1.32 34.62 -25.68
C GLN A 65 -2.68 34.08 -26.13
N ALA A 66 -3.06 32.87 -25.70
CA ALA A 66 -4.31 32.23 -26.11
C ALA A 66 -5.24 32.11 -24.91
N ALA A 67 -6.05 33.14 -24.67
CA ALA A 67 -6.98 33.22 -23.54
C ALA A 67 -7.99 32.08 -23.48
N GLU A 68 -8.30 31.44 -24.62
CA GLU A 68 -9.24 30.32 -24.68
C GLU A 68 -8.74 29.04 -24.01
N ILE A 69 -7.41 28.92 -23.86
CA ILE A 69 -6.79 27.74 -23.23
C ILE A 69 -6.05 28.09 -21.94
N GLU A 70 -6.20 29.32 -21.43
CA GLU A 70 -5.57 29.74 -20.19
C GLU A 70 -6.19 29.03 -18.99
N GLY A 71 -5.35 28.27 -18.26
CA GLY A 71 -5.77 27.54 -17.05
C GLY A 71 -6.77 26.39 -17.30
N GLU A 72 -6.84 25.89 -18.54
CA GLU A 72 -7.75 24.80 -18.87
C GLU A 72 -7.25 23.47 -18.38
N LYS A 73 -8.03 22.82 -17.48
CA LYS A 73 -7.73 21.48 -16.97
C LYS A 73 -8.41 20.44 -17.83
N GLN A 74 -7.61 19.57 -18.45
CA GLN A 74 -8.09 18.51 -19.31
C GLN A 74 -7.66 17.15 -18.83
N VAL A 75 -8.62 16.20 -18.79
CA VAL A 75 -8.33 14.80 -18.51
C VAL A 75 -8.08 14.08 -19.82
N VAL A 76 -7.00 13.33 -19.89
CA VAL A 76 -6.69 12.50 -21.06
C VAL A 76 -7.71 11.37 -21.13
N ARG A 77 -8.47 11.35 -22.22
CA ARG A 77 -9.52 10.36 -22.48
C ARG A 77 -8.89 8.99 -22.77
N GLN A 78 -9.71 7.92 -22.72
CA GLN A 78 -9.24 6.56 -23.00
C GLN A 78 -8.67 6.38 -24.42
N ASP A 79 -9.09 7.22 -25.38
CA ASP A 79 -8.55 7.25 -26.75
C ASP A 79 -7.21 8.01 -26.85
N GLY A 80 -6.67 8.50 -25.70
CA GLY A 80 -5.41 9.20 -25.62
C GLY A 80 -5.45 10.66 -26.08
N LYS A 81 -6.64 11.25 -26.20
CA LYS A 81 -6.84 12.62 -26.66
C LYS A 81 -7.33 13.52 -25.53
N ILE A 82 -7.06 14.82 -25.69
CA ILE A 82 -7.70 15.90 -24.93
C ILE A 82 -8.56 16.74 -25.88
N THR A 83 -9.52 17.48 -25.32
CA THR A 83 -10.39 18.36 -26.12
C THR A 83 -10.16 19.80 -25.68
N LEU A 84 -9.67 20.64 -26.60
CA LEU A 84 -9.44 22.06 -26.38
C LEU A 84 -10.41 22.88 -27.21
N ARG A 85 -10.86 24.03 -26.69
CA ARG A 85 -11.91 24.83 -27.33
C ARG A 85 -11.60 25.21 -28.77
N LEU A 86 -10.42 25.74 -29.06
CA LEU A 86 -10.07 26.22 -30.39
C LEU A 86 -9.54 25.13 -31.32
N LEU A 87 -8.84 24.16 -30.75
CA LEU A 87 -8.10 23.13 -31.49
C LEU A 87 -8.90 21.83 -31.70
N GLY A 88 -10.01 21.67 -30.95
CA GLY A 88 -10.78 20.41 -30.96
C GLY A 88 -10.01 19.27 -30.28
N GLU A 89 -10.05 18.09 -30.87
CA GLU A 89 -9.40 16.89 -30.31
C GLU A 89 -7.91 16.83 -30.69
N VAL A 90 -7.04 16.73 -29.67
CA VAL A 90 -5.59 16.62 -29.85
C VAL A 90 -5.10 15.35 -29.17
N LYS A 91 -4.38 14.48 -29.88
CA LYS A 91 -3.75 13.27 -29.30
C LYS A 91 -2.51 13.67 -28.51
N VAL A 92 -2.48 13.25 -27.22
CA VAL A 92 -1.40 13.58 -26.27
C VAL A 92 -0.80 12.35 -25.58
N ALA A 93 -1.52 11.23 -25.57
CA ALA A 93 -1.00 10.00 -24.96
C ALA A 93 0.26 9.52 -25.66
N GLY A 94 1.26 9.10 -24.86
CA GLY A 94 2.56 8.66 -25.31
C GLY A 94 3.56 9.80 -25.54
N MET A 95 3.21 11.06 -25.22
CA MET A 95 4.06 12.23 -25.35
C MET A 95 4.43 12.77 -23.96
N THR A 96 5.55 13.46 -23.88
CA THR A 96 5.95 14.22 -22.70
C THR A 96 5.20 15.56 -22.63
N PRO A 97 5.08 16.21 -21.45
CA PRO A 97 4.46 17.53 -21.33
C PRO A 97 5.11 18.57 -22.23
N SER A 98 6.44 18.50 -22.42
CA SER A 98 7.18 19.40 -23.31
C SER A 98 6.82 19.20 -24.78
N GLU A 99 6.72 17.95 -25.23
CA GLU A 99 6.30 17.62 -26.61
C GLU A 99 4.85 18.03 -26.87
N ILE A 100 3.97 17.87 -25.87
CA ILE A 100 2.59 18.34 -25.94
C ILE A 100 2.55 19.86 -26.10
N GLY A 101 3.34 20.58 -25.28
CA GLY A 101 3.45 22.03 -25.39
C GLY A 101 3.87 22.48 -26.80
N GLN A 102 4.95 21.94 -27.34
CA GLN A 102 5.42 22.23 -28.69
C GLN A 102 4.35 21.92 -29.77
N LYS A 103 3.68 20.79 -29.62
CA LYS A 103 2.60 20.42 -30.55
C LYS A 103 1.43 21.41 -30.49
N LEU A 104 1.04 21.85 -29.29
CA LEU A 104 -0.02 22.85 -29.14
C LEU A 104 0.41 24.21 -29.69
N GLU A 105 1.66 24.63 -29.49
CA GLU A 105 2.23 25.84 -30.07
C GLU A 105 2.13 25.82 -31.61
N MET A 106 2.53 24.70 -32.23
CA MET A 106 2.43 24.54 -33.70
C MET A 106 0.99 24.64 -34.20
N LEU A 107 0.02 24.07 -33.47
CA LEU A 107 -1.39 24.12 -33.85
C LEU A 107 -1.97 25.51 -33.64
N LEU A 108 -1.60 26.21 -32.56
CA LEU A 108 -2.04 27.58 -32.25
C LEU A 108 -1.40 28.65 -33.14
N ALA A 109 -0.26 28.37 -33.74
CA ALA A 109 0.41 29.32 -34.66
C ALA A 109 -0.47 29.72 -35.85
N LYS A 110 -1.53 28.99 -36.17
CA LYS A 110 -2.54 29.35 -37.17
C LYS A 110 -3.46 30.50 -36.73
N TYR A 111 -3.58 30.71 -35.43
CA TYR A 111 -4.52 31.68 -34.84
C TYR A 111 -3.82 32.80 -34.09
N TYR A 112 -2.65 32.54 -33.53
CA TYR A 112 -1.86 33.49 -32.70
C TYR A 112 -0.44 33.63 -33.21
N VAL A 113 0.13 34.79 -32.97
CA VAL A 113 1.54 35.08 -33.29
C VAL A 113 2.38 34.63 -32.11
N ASP A 114 3.33 33.72 -32.34
CA ASP A 114 4.28 33.18 -31.35
C ASP A 114 3.61 32.70 -30.05
N PRO A 115 2.61 31.78 -30.13
CA PRO A 115 1.93 31.31 -28.93
C PRO A 115 2.91 30.48 -28.08
N LYS A 116 2.98 30.78 -26.79
CA LYS A 116 3.75 29.99 -25.80
C LYS A 116 2.77 29.19 -24.95
N VAL A 117 2.97 27.86 -24.92
CA VAL A 117 2.11 26.94 -24.18
C VAL A 117 2.90 26.24 -23.11
N ASN A 118 2.46 26.33 -21.89
CA ASN A 118 2.97 25.59 -20.76
C ASN A 118 1.99 24.48 -20.38
N VAL A 119 2.49 23.23 -20.35
CA VAL A 119 1.72 22.05 -19.99
C VAL A 119 2.29 21.47 -18.70
N ARG A 120 1.44 21.31 -17.70
CA ARG A 120 1.78 20.71 -16.42
C ARG A 120 0.88 19.52 -16.16
N ILE A 121 1.43 18.52 -15.47
CA ILE A 121 0.66 17.42 -14.96
C ILE A 121 0.01 17.89 -13.65
N ASN A 122 -1.32 17.89 -13.62
CA ASN A 122 -2.07 18.21 -12.42
C ASN A 122 -2.22 16.97 -11.52
N THR A 123 -2.57 15.81 -12.10
CA THR A 123 -2.72 14.55 -11.40
C THR A 123 -2.28 13.41 -12.30
N SER A 124 -1.38 12.56 -11.79
CA SER A 124 -0.86 11.39 -12.50
C SER A 124 -1.62 10.13 -12.10
N GLN A 125 -2.89 10.02 -12.52
CA GLN A 125 -3.72 8.86 -12.16
C GLN A 125 -3.38 7.59 -12.94
N SER A 126 -2.63 7.70 -14.02
CA SER A 126 -2.20 6.56 -14.83
C SER A 126 -1.15 5.71 -14.11
N LYS A 127 -0.32 6.33 -13.27
CA LYS A 127 0.79 5.67 -12.59
C LYS A 127 0.47 5.42 -11.13
N ARG A 128 0.62 4.17 -10.70
CA ARG A 128 0.25 3.75 -9.33
C ARG A 128 1.25 2.76 -8.76
N TYR A 129 1.38 2.78 -7.44
CA TYR A 129 1.92 1.67 -6.66
C TYR A 129 0.83 1.11 -5.75
N TYR A 130 1.04 -0.07 -5.23
CA TYR A 130 0.02 -0.79 -4.47
C TYR A 130 0.53 -1.12 -3.08
N VAL A 131 -0.30 -0.86 -2.07
CA VAL A 131 -0.02 -1.27 -0.70
C VAL A 131 -1.04 -2.33 -0.30
N PHE A 132 -0.55 -3.51 0.06
CA PHE A 132 -1.36 -4.62 0.52
C PHE A 132 -0.98 -5.03 1.94
N GLY A 133 -1.95 -5.53 2.67
CA GLY A 133 -1.81 -6.05 4.01
C GLY A 133 -3.18 -6.50 4.52
N ASP A 134 -3.31 -6.68 5.81
CA ASP A 134 -4.62 -6.90 6.40
C ASP A 134 -5.34 -5.56 6.63
N ASN A 135 -6.64 -5.47 6.33
CA ASN A 135 -7.45 -4.25 6.50
C ASN A 135 -7.45 -3.71 7.94
N THR A 136 -7.20 -4.58 8.91
CA THR A 136 -7.10 -4.19 10.32
C THR A 136 -5.75 -3.58 10.67
N VAL A 137 -4.75 -3.76 9.79
CA VAL A 137 -3.35 -3.39 10.03
C VAL A 137 -2.98 -2.06 9.39
N LEU A 138 -3.51 -1.78 8.20
CA LEU A 138 -3.21 -0.57 7.43
C LEU A 138 -4.31 -0.25 6.42
N ARG A 139 -4.24 0.93 5.83
CA ARG A 139 -5.07 1.29 4.67
C ARG A 139 -4.46 0.68 3.42
N GLN A 140 -5.07 -0.39 2.92
CA GLN A 140 -4.65 -1.03 1.69
C GLN A 140 -5.30 -0.38 0.46
N GLY A 141 -4.62 -0.44 -0.67
CA GLY A 141 -5.17 0.04 -1.95
C GLY A 141 -4.11 0.52 -2.93
N PRO A 142 -4.56 1.02 -4.07
CA PRO A 142 -3.72 1.71 -5.03
C PRO A 142 -3.46 3.15 -4.57
N TYR A 143 -2.22 3.59 -4.70
CA TYR A 143 -1.79 4.96 -4.41
C TYR A 143 -1.19 5.59 -5.66
N GLU A 144 -1.39 6.90 -5.82
CA GLU A 144 -0.81 7.64 -6.94
C GLU A 144 0.72 7.71 -6.81
N TYR A 145 1.42 7.45 -7.91
CA TYR A 145 2.86 7.54 -7.99
C TYR A 145 3.27 8.91 -8.51
N THR A 146 4.00 9.68 -7.71
CA THR A 146 4.41 11.05 -8.04
C THR A 146 5.81 11.14 -8.67
N GLY A 147 6.52 10.01 -8.76
CA GLY A 147 7.89 9.94 -9.28
C GLY A 147 8.98 10.13 -8.22
N ARG A 148 8.63 10.54 -7.00
CA ARG A 148 9.57 10.72 -5.87
C ARG A 148 9.14 10.00 -4.61
N ASP A 149 8.19 9.09 -4.73
CA ASP A 149 7.67 8.36 -3.59
C ASP A 149 8.69 7.35 -3.08
N THR A 150 8.99 7.44 -1.81
CA THR A 150 9.84 6.47 -1.12
C THR A 150 8.98 5.50 -0.31
N LEU A 151 9.57 4.37 0.10
CA LEU A 151 8.88 3.42 0.95
C LEU A 151 8.35 4.05 2.24
N LEU A 152 9.13 4.92 2.89
CA LEU A 152 8.67 5.61 4.11
C LEU A 152 7.49 6.55 3.83
N ASN A 153 7.49 7.24 2.68
CA ASN A 153 6.39 8.09 2.27
C ASN A 153 5.10 7.27 2.05
N ALA A 154 5.20 6.15 1.34
CA ALA A 154 4.09 5.23 1.12
C ALA A 154 3.53 4.67 2.44
N LEU A 155 4.40 4.30 3.39
CA LEU A 155 3.98 3.83 4.71
C LEU A 155 3.32 4.93 5.54
N ALA A 156 3.81 6.17 5.45
CA ALA A 156 3.19 7.31 6.13
C ALA A 156 1.75 7.56 5.66
N ILE A 157 1.50 7.38 4.35
CA ILE A 157 0.16 7.50 3.75
C ILE A 157 -0.72 6.30 4.11
N ALA A 158 -0.18 5.07 4.06
CA ALA A 158 -0.90 3.84 4.37
C ALA A 158 -1.20 3.67 5.88
N GLN A 159 -0.49 4.39 6.75
CA GLN A 159 -0.71 4.44 8.20
C GLN A 159 -0.77 3.06 8.87
N PRO A 160 0.30 2.24 8.80
CA PRO A 160 0.32 0.95 9.47
C PRO A 160 0.24 1.12 10.99
N ASN A 161 -0.69 0.38 11.62
CA ASN A 161 -0.88 0.42 13.06
C ASN A 161 0.16 -0.43 13.83
N HIS A 162 -0.06 -0.61 15.14
CA HIS A 162 0.84 -1.40 16.01
C HIS A 162 0.82 -2.91 15.70
N GLN A 163 -0.19 -3.41 14.98
CA GLN A 163 -0.29 -4.81 14.57
C GLN A 163 0.48 -5.12 13.29
N ALA A 164 0.94 -4.08 12.59
CA ALA A 164 1.78 -4.22 11.41
C ALA A 164 3.21 -4.64 11.78
N TRP A 165 3.73 -5.65 11.12
CA TRP A 165 5.11 -6.09 11.29
C TRP A 165 6.05 -5.24 10.45
N LYS A 166 6.39 -4.06 10.96
CA LYS A 166 7.16 -3.04 10.25
C LYS A 166 8.60 -3.46 9.91
N SER A 167 9.16 -4.42 10.65
CA SER A 167 10.50 -4.97 10.38
C SER A 167 10.53 -6.05 9.29
N GLN A 168 9.37 -6.46 8.72
CA GLN A 168 9.26 -7.51 7.71
C GLN A 168 8.44 -7.07 6.50
N ILE A 169 8.56 -5.82 6.09
CA ILE A 169 7.87 -5.29 4.92
C ILE A 169 8.53 -5.84 3.67
N LYS A 170 7.72 -6.34 2.73
CA LYS A 170 8.19 -6.84 1.45
C LYS A 170 7.86 -5.85 0.35
N LEU A 171 8.87 -5.40 -0.36
CA LEU A 171 8.73 -4.66 -1.61
C LEU A 171 8.91 -5.64 -2.77
N ILE A 172 7.90 -5.73 -3.63
CA ILE A 172 7.88 -6.60 -4.80
C ILE A 172 7.81 -5.70 -6.03
N ARG A 173 8.84 -5.76 -6.87
CA ARG A 173 8.90 -5.02 -8.13
C ARG A 173 8.55 -5.96 -9.27
N PRO A 174 7.47 -5.69 -10.04
CA PRO A 174 7.16 -6.47 -11.22
C PRO A 174 8.29 -6.33 -12.24
N SER A 175 8.78 -7.44 -12.74
CA SER A 175 9.74 -7.48 -13.84
C SER A 175 9.08 -8.11 -15.06
N PRO A 176 9.35 -7.63 -16.28
CA PRO A 176 8.86 -8.26 -17.50
C PRO A 176 9.41 -9.68 -17.68
N ASP A 177 10.57 -9.98 -17.10
CA ASP A 177 11.14 -11.33 -17.06
C ASP A 177 10.49 -12.11 -15.93
N CYS A 178 9.62 -13.05 -16.26
CA CYS A 178 8.88 -13.92 -15.32
C CYS A 178 9.78 -14.70 -14.35
N ASP A 179 11.07 -14.84 -14.65
CA ASP A 179 12.02 -15.65 -13.89
C ASP A 179 12.73 -14.88 -12.75
N ARG A 180 12.63 -13.54 -12.72
CA ARG A 180 13.26 -12.69 -11.70
C ARG A 180 12.23 -11.88 -10.94
N ARG A 181 11.66 -12.47 -9.92
CA ARG A 181 10.86 -11.73 -8.95
C ARG A 181 11.81 -10.95 -8.04
N HIS A 182 11.91 -9.66 -8.25
CA HIS A 182 12.63 -8.80 -7.32
C HIS A 182 11.74 -8.51 -6.12
N ALA A 183 11.86 -9.34 -5.09
CA ALA A 183 11.20 -9.11 -3.81
C ALA A 183 12.27 -8.95 -2.75
N ILE A 184 12.30 -7.79 -2.10
CA ILE A 184 13.20 -7.51 -0.98
C ILE A 184 12.40 -7.35 0.31
N THR A 185 13.00 -7.75 1.43
CA THR A 185 12.45 -7.50 2.75
C THR A 185 13.16 -6.30 3.37
N ILE A 186 12.40 -5.33 3.82
CA ILE A 186 12.89 -4.05 4.35
C ILE A 186 12.43 -3.90 5.79
N ASP A 187 13.34 -3.46 6.65
CA ASP A 187 13.07 -3.15 8.05
C ASP A 187 12.75 -1.66 8.22
N ALA A 188 11.46 -1.32 8.09
CA ALA A 188 11.01 0.06 8.28
C ALA A 188 11.02 0.50 9.75
N GLU A 189 10.96 -0.42 10.71
CA GLU A 189 11.04 -0.12 12.13
C GLU A 189 12.42 0.48 12.47
N ARG A 190 13.49 -0.12 11.95
CA ARG A 190 14.85 0.43 12.08
C ARG A 190 15.00 1.80 11.45
N MET A 191 14.37 2.04 10.30
CA MET A 191 14.41 3.35 9.66
C MET A 191 13.71 4.42 10.50
N ILE A 192 12.55 4.09 11.09
CA ILE A 192 11.73 5.03 11.86
C ILE A 192 12.34 5.29 13.24
N GLU A 193 12.77 4.24 13.96
CA GLU A 193 13.24 4.36 15.34
C GLU A 193 14.70 4.79 15.45
N HIS A 194 15.54 4.34 14.53
CA HIS A 194 16.99 4.60 14.60
C HIS A 194 17.50 5.58 13.54
N GLY A 195 16.62 6.08 12.66
CA GLY A 195 17.00 7.01 11.61
C GLY A 195 17.89 6.41 10.51
N LYS A 196 17.98 5.08 10.41
CA LYS A 196 18.78 4.39 9.39
C LYS A 196 18.02 4.35 8.06
N THR A 197 18.06 5.44 7.31
CA THR A 197 17.33 5.60 6.05
C THR A 197 18.03 4.99 4.84
N GLU A 198 19.09 4.23 5.04
CA GLU A 198 19.86 3.57 3.97
C GLU A 198 19.00 2.62 3.13
N GLN A 199 17.99 1.99 3.74
CA GLN A 199 17.04 1.10 3.09
C GLN A 199 15.75 1.80 2.62
N ASN A 200 15.69 3.12 2.64
CA ASN A 200 14.53 3.86 2.14
C ASN A 200 14.55 3.93 0.61
N VAL A 201 14.03 2.91 -0.01
CA VAL A 201 14.03 2.71 -1.46
C VAL A 201 13.06 3.67 -2.13
N LEU A 202 13.45 4.20 -3.30
CA LEU A 202 12.56 4.91 -4.21
C LEU A 202 11.62 3.90 -4.88
N LEU A 203 10.32 4.16 -4.81
CA LEU A 203 9.31 3.35 -5.46
C LEU A 203 9.30 3.56 -6.97
N GLN A 204 8.85 2.56 -7.69
CA GLN A 204 8.58 2.61 -9.12
C GLN A 204 7.10 2.38 -9.40
N GLU A 205 6.69 2.73 -10.61
CA GLU A 205 5.35 2.43 -11.11
C GLU A 205 5.11 0.91 -11.08
N GLY A 206 3.98 0.51 -10.49
CA GLY A 206 3.60 -0.89 -10.37
C GLY A 206 4.19 -1.62 -9.17
N ASP A 207 5.03 -0.98 -8.34
CA ASP A 207 5.57 -1.60 -7.12
C ASP A 207 4.46 -2.04 -6.18
N ILE A 208 4.67 -3.20 -5.55
CA ILE A 208 3.76 -3.78 -4.58
C ILE A 208 4.45 -3.82 -3.22
N ILE A 209 3.87 -3.13 -2.25
CA ILE A 209 4.32 -3.12 -0.87
C ILE A 209 3.42 -4.04 -0.06
N TRP A 210 3.98 -5.12 0.48
CA TRP A 210 3.28 -6.05 1.34
C TRP A 210 3.67 -5.84 2.80
N VAL A 211 2.70 -5.49 3.64
CA VAL A 211 2.89 -5.28 5.08
C VAL A 211 2.19 -6.42 5.84
N PRO A 212 2.93 -7.42 6.35
CA PRO A 212 2.33 -8.52 7.11
C PRO A 212 1.89 -8.07 8.51
N PRO A 213 0.92 -8.75 9.11
CA PRO A 213 0.62 -8.60 10.52
C PRO A 213 1.73 -9.24 11.38
N THR A 214 1.89 -8.77 12.61
CA THR A 214 2.76 -9.45 13.58
C THR A 214 2.25 -10.89 13.84
N PRO A 215 3.12 -11.84 14.21
CA PRO A 215 2.71 -13.22 14.48
C PRO A 215 1.59 -13.33 15.53
N LEU A 216 1.64 -12.46 16.55
CA LEU A 216 0.61 -12.42 17.60
C LEU A 216 -0.73 -11.87 17.05
N ALA A 217 -0.68 -10.81 16.24
CA ALA A 217 -1.87 -10.27 15.59
C ALA A 217 -2.50 -11.29 14.64
N TRP A 218 -1.68 -11.99 13.85
CA TRP A 218 -2.14 -13.06 12.95
C TRP A 218 -2.86 -14.18 13.72
N LEU A 219 -2.25 -14.64 14.84
CA LEU A 219 -2.89 -15.66 15.69
C LEU A 219 -4.20 -15.16 16.27
N GLY A 220 -4.26 -13.92 16.74
CA GLY A 220 -5.48 -13.30 17.27
C GLY A 220 -6.61 -13.24 16.24
N MET A 221 -6.28 -12.87 14.99
CA MET A 221 -7.23 -12.84 13.88
C MET A 221 -7.78 -14.24 13.57
N ARG A 222 -6.92 -15.27 13.53
CA ARG A 222 -7.34 -16.67 13.30
C ARG A 222 -8.20 -17.22 14.41
N LEU A 223 -7.89 -16.92 15.66
CA LEU A 223 -8.74 -17.29 16.80
C LEU A 223 -10.07 -16.54 16.73
N GLY A 224 -10.09 -15.28 16.34
CA GLY A 224 -11.30 -14.50 16.13
C GLY A 224 -12.24 -15.12 15.08
N GLU A 225 -11.72 -15.60 13.98
CA GLU A 225 -12.50 -16.30 12.94
C GLU A 225 -13.17 -17.57 13.48
N VAL A 226 -12.47 -18.33 14.31
CA VAL A 226 -13.01 -19.56 14.94
C VAL A 226 -14.06 -19.25 16.02
N LEU A 227 -13.88 -18.17 16.77
CA LEU A 227 -14.77 -17.77 17.86
C LEU A 227 -15.95 -16.90 17.39
N TYR A 228 -15.91 -16.38 16.17
CA TYR A 228 -16.96 -15.52 15.61
C TYR A 228 -18.37 -16.12 15.67
N PRO A 229 -18.61 -17.45 15.42
CA PRO A 229 -19.94 -18.05 15.52
C PRO A 229 -20.51 -18.02 16.93
N VAL A 230 -19.65 -18.03 17.97
CA VAL A 230 -20.09 -18.08 19.39
C VAL A 230 -20.66 -16.72 19.81
N ASN A 231 -20.16 -15.61 19.32
CA ASN A 231 -20.67 -14.28 19.65
C ASN A 231 -22.09 -14.02 19.08
N GLY A 232 -22.44 -14.66 17.97
CA GLY A 232 -23.80 -14.60 17.41
C GLY A 232 -24.86 -15.31 18.28
N ILE A 233 -24.46 -16.36 18.98
CA ILE A 233 -25.35 -17.14 19.84
C ILE A 233 -25.66 -16.38 21.12
N THR A 234 -24.71 -15.65 21.69
CA THR A 234 -24.92 -14.89 22.94
C THR A 234 -25.84 -13.67 22.74
N GLN A 235 -25.89 -13.09 21.57
CA GLN A 235 -26.84 -12.01 21.26
C GLN A 235 -28.26 -12.52 21.05
N ALA A 236 -28.44 -13.74 20.55
CA ALA A 236 -29.76 -14.36 20.38
C ALA A 236 -30.43 -14.66 21.69
N TYR A 237 -29.70 -14.94 22.77
CA TYR A 237 -30.26 -15.18 24.11
C TYR A 237 -30.68 -13.92 24.85
N ASN A 238 -30.18 -12.74 24.45
CA ASN A 238 -30.54 -11.45 25.09
C ASN A 238 -31.75 -10.76 24.42
N THR A 239 -32.29 -11.31 23.33
CA THR A 239 -33.46 -10.75 22.63
C THR A 239 -34.84 -11.05 23.22
N PRO A 240 -35.06 -12.03 24.12
CA PRO A 240 -36.42 -12.30 24.67
C PRO A 240 -36.96 -11.21 25.61
N VAL A 241 -36.09 -10.30 26.10
CA VAL A 241 -36.53 -9.27 27.08
C VAL A 241 -37.24 -8.08 26.38
N VAL A 242 -36.96 -7.81 25.12
CA VAL A 242 -37.55 -6.68 24.37
C VAL A 242 -38.99 -6.98 23.90
N ILE A 243 -39.36 -8.24 23.71
CA ILE A 243 -40.71 -8.62 23.22
C ILE A 243 -41.77 -8.51 24.34
N LYS A 244 -41.38 -8.63 25.60
CA LYS A 244 -42.35 -8.52 26.74
C LYS A 244 -42.75 -7.09 27.07
N THR A 245 -41.94 -6.09 26.70
CA THR A 245 -42.27 -4.67 26.94
C THR A 245 -43.23 -4.08 25.91
N SER A 246 -43.24 -4.59 24.68
CA SER A 246 -44.13 -4.11 23.64
C SER A 246 -45.60 -4.58 23.78
N THR A 247 -45.82 -5.76 24.39
CA THR A 247 -47.18 -6.27 24.61
C THR A 247 -47.91 -5.54 25.74
N THR A 248 -47.17 -5.03 26.74
CA THR A 248 -47.79 -4.31 27.87
C THR A 248 -48.28 -2.91 27.48
N THR A 249 -47.65 -2.30 26.46
CA THR A 249 -48.07 -0.98 25.96
C THR A 249 -49.33 -1.06 25.13
N TYR A 250 -49.62 -2.15 24.44
CA TYR A 250 -50.86 -2.33 23.66
C TYR A 250 -52.08 -2.65 24.55
N GLN A 251 -51.92 -3.23 25.72
CA GLN A 251 -53.03 -3.47 26.62
C GLN A 251 -53.50 -2.22 27.37
N ASN A 252 -52.62 -1.24 27.59
CA ASN A 252 -52.99 0.03 28.22
C ASN A 252 -53.72 0.99 27.29
N LEU A 253 -53.56 0.84 25.98
CA LEU A 253 -54.25 1.69 24.98
C LEU A 253 -55.73 1.23 24.75
N ASN A 254 -56.06 -0.05 24.99
CA ASN A 254 -57.41 -0.56 24.83
C ASN A 254 -58.32 -0.35 26.05
N ASN A 255 -57.73 0.05 27.22
CA ASN A 255 -58.52 0.26 28.44
C ASN A 255 -58.90 1.72 28.69
N THR A 256 -58.41 2.66 27.89
CA THR A 256 -58.80 4.10 28.00
C THR A 256 -59.88 4.53 27.00
N GLY A 257 -60.38 3.59 26.14
CA GLY A 257 -61.37 3.91 25.13
C GLY A 257 -62.87 3.59 25.49
N ASN A 258 -63.17 3.04 26.67
CA ASN A 258 -64.57 2.74 27.05
C ASN A 258 -64.93 3.45 28.37
N GLY A 259 -65.03 4.75 28.36
CA GLY A 259 -65.53 5.55 29.43
C GLY A 259 -66.00 6.93 28.93
N GLN A 260 -67.12 6.93 28.22
CA GLN A 260 -68.19 7.95 28.16
C GLN A 260 -69.24 7.54 27.19
#